data_c6dc3c4b2d6c21521416e59adaa249f0
#
_entry.id   c6dc3c4b2d6c21521416e59adaa249f0
#
_cell.length_a   1.000
_cell.length_b   1.000
_cell.length_c   1.000
_cell.angle_alpha   90.00
_cell.angle_beta   90.00
_cell.angle_gamma   90.00
#
_symmetry.space_group_name_H-M   'P 1'
#
loop_
_entity.id
_entity.type
_entity.pdbx_description
1 polymer ?
#
loop_
_entity_poly.entity_id
_entity_poly.type
_entity_poly.pdbx_seq_one_letter_code
_entity_poly.pdbx_strand_id
1 'polypeptide(L)'
;MLPYNERIYKFQGTKIKPGIKVKEREYLFKAFQQKFAYFTLIPECKKLETNNENEIFPLIAPKGLETITLEIWSEKISLEVEQALFESEMVLAQISESSYVLHADNPVLLKIVRCNIEKVLQNPYKMQYCQKYKTDLVEDVMKAVYATAGKRNDATLVLIAMKNCDGREKIDPKQIIREGFARTNRISAFINLFIGQSVSRKTIINGIFSLLEQRGFLKRSWNKINLPCTYVNLSIERISKFDFLPIFSQIKGKEISYKLYGNTEWQTIDYLLLNVNKHNAFLPQPSKRNDMGIQFKQFVSETLTEVLQHAKEQNEQVYFIIDANVRKHWIKELQNEKIDIDTFPDIVPDC
;
A
#
# COMPACT_ATOMS: atom_id res chain seq x y z
N MET A 1 1.25 -13.82 16.96
CA MET A 1 0.11 -14.73 16.57
C MET A 1 -1.06 -13.86 16.17
N LEU A 2 -1.47 -13.88 14.91
CA LEU A 2 -2.65 -13.14 14.45
C LEU A 2 -3.91 -13.75 15.08
N PRO A 3 -4.87 -12.93 15.52
CA PRO A 3 -6.11 -13.45 16.09
C PRO A 3 -6.86 -14.26 15.03
N TYR A 4 -7.25 -15.43 15.40
CA TYR A 4 -8.00 -16.36 14.58
C TYR A 4 -9.42 -15.82 14.34
N ASN A 5 -9.76 -15.53 13.09
CA ASN A 5 -11.09 -15.06 12.74
C ASN A 5 -11.95 -16.23 12.23
N GLU A 6 -12.93 -16.65 13.02
CA GLU A 6 -13.85 -17.76 12.69
C GLU A 6 -14.64 -17.54 11.38
N ARG A 7 -14.65 -16.33 10.82
CA ARG A 7 -15.40 -16.00 9.60
C ARG A 7 -14.71 -16.43 8.30
N ILE A 8 -13.44 -16.85 8.33
CA ILE A 8 -12.64 -17.10 7.11
C ILE A 8 -12.91 -18.48 6.49
N TYR A 9 -13.59 -19.40 7.18
CA TYR A 9 -13.70 -20.78 6.74
C TYR A 9 -15.12 -21.24 6.41
N LYS A 10 -15.85 -20.47 5.60
CA LYS A 10 -17.06 -20.98 4.93
C LYS A 10 -16.70 -21.33 3.47
N PHE A 11 -16.34 -22.57 3.22
CA PHE A 11 -16.23 -23.08 1.87
C PHE A 11 -17.43 -24.05 1.64
N GLN A 12 -18.27 -23.74 0.67
CA GLN A 12 -19.39 -24.59 0.21
C GLN A 12 -20.38 -25.08 1.29
N GLY A 13 -20.71 -24.24 2.25
CA GLY A 13 -21.72 -24.58 3.26
C GLY A 13 -21.29 -25.56 4.35
N THR A 14 -20.12 -26.17 4.26
CA THR A 14 -19.54 -27.00 5.31
C THR A 14 -18.72 -26.17 6.27
N LYS A 15 -19.10 -26.16 7.55
CA LYS A 15 -18.25 -25.59 8.61
C LYS A 15 -16.99 -26.46 8.73
N ILE A 16 -15.87 -26.00 8.19
CA ILE A 16 -14.58 -26.59 8.58
C ILE A 16 -14.42 -26.26 10.06
N LYS A 17 -14.37 -27.32 10.88
CA LYS A 17 -14.09 -27.12 12.30
C LYS A 17 -12.78 -26.37 12.43
N PRO A 18 -12.76 -25.20 13.08
CA PRO A 18 -11.52 -24.49 13.34
C PRO A 18 -10.57 -25.46 14.05
N GLY A 19 -9.29 -25.40 13.71
CA GLY A 19 -8.28 -26.19 14.42
C GLY A 19 -8.35 -25.99 15.93
N ILE A 20 -7.31 -26.31 16.65
CA ILE A 20 -7.25 -26.24 18.12
C ILE A 20 -7.88 -24.95 18.63
N LYS A 21 -8.90 -25.03 19.50
CA LYS A 21 -9.58 -23.87 20.09
C LYS A 21 -8.61 -22.98 20.86
N VAL A 22 -8.93 -21.69 21.00
CA VAL A 22 -8.04 -20.73 21.70
C VAL A 22 -7.64 -21.22 23.09
N LYS A 23 -8.60 -21.75 23.89
CA LYS A 23 -8.31 -22.31 25.21
C LYS A 23 -7.39 -23.53 25.16
N GLU A 24 -7.54 -24.38 24.14
CA GLU A 24 -6.68 -25.57 23.96
C GLU A 24 -5.27 -25.16 23.54
N ARG A 25 -5.13 -24.07 22.73
CA ARG A 25 -3.83 -23.50 22.40
C ARG A 25 -3.14 -22.91 23.62
N GLU A 26 -3.88 -22.19 24.46
CA GLU A 26 -3.37 -21.64 25.71
C GLU A 26 -2.87 -22.76 26.64
N TYR A 27 -3.63 -23.84 26.76
CA TYR A 27 -3.23 -25.01 27.53
C TYR A 27 -1.98 -25.69 26.96
N LEU A 28 -1.94 -25.92 25.65
CA LEU A 28 -0.77 -26.46 24.96
C LEU A 28 0.46 -25.57 25.13
N PHE A 29 0.26 -24.26 25.06
CA PHE A 29 1.35 -23.32 25.22
C PHE A 29 1.89 -23.30 26.66
N LYS A 30 1.02 -23.34 27.65
CA LYS A 30 1.41 -23.47 29.07
C LYS A 30 2.15 -24.79 29.34
N ALA A 31 1.66 -25.90 28.78
CA ALA A 31 2.34 -27.20 28.87
C ALA A 31 3.71 -27.17 28.17
N PHE A 32 3.83 -26.45 27.05
CA PHE A 32 5.07 -26.28 26.35
C PHE A 32 6.06 -25.44 27.14
N GLN A 33 5.61 -24.36 27.78
CA GLN A 33 6.45 -23.51 28.63
C GLN A 33 6.98 -24.29 29.87
N GLN A 34 6.16 -25.15 30.47
CA GLN A 34 6.60 -25.98 31.57
C GLN A 34 7.74 -26.94 31.19
N LYS A 35 7.74 -27.37 29.93
CA LYS A 35 8.75 -28.32 29.41
C LYS A 35 9.99 -27.64 28.87
N PHE A 36 9.88 -26.40 28.45
CA PHE A 36 10.95 -25.59 27.82
C PHE A 36 11.02 -24.22 28.50
N ALA A 37 11.83 -24.12 29.55
CA ALA A 37 11.95 -22.97 30.45
C ALA A 37 12.45 -21.67 29.75
N TYR A 38 12.99 -21.77 28.53
CA TYR A 38 13.47 -20.63 27.76
C TYR A 38 12.42 -19.99 26.86
N PHE A 39 11.19 -20.52 26.82
CA PHE A 39 10.09 -19.86 26.14
C PHE A 39 9.37 -18.87 27.05
N THR A 40 9.43 -17.58 26.73
CA THR A 40 8.66 -16.56 27.44
C THR A 40 7.34 -16.33 26.72
N LEU A 41 6.22 -16.31 27.45
CA LEU A 41 4.94 -15.86 26.94
C LEU A 41 5.06 -14.37 26.61
N ILE A 42 4.95 -14.03 25.33
CA ILE A 42 4.68 -12.65 24.95
C ILE A 42 3.25 -12.38 25.45
N PRO A 43 3.03 -11.40 26.36
CA PRO A 43 1.69 -11.07 26.82
C PRO A 43 0.80 -10.83 25.61
N GLU A 44 -0.45 -11.33 25.68
CA GLU A 44 -1.42 -11.12 24.61
C GLU A 44 -1.37 -9.67 24.17
N CYS A 45 -1.04 -9.43 22.90
CA CYS A 45 -1.27 -8.13 22.31
C CYS A 45 -2.78 -7.89 22.45
N LYS A 46 -3.17 -7.09 23.44
CA LYS A 46 -4.55 -6.61 23.54
C LYS A 46 -4.89 -6.09 22.17
N LYS A 47 -5.95 -6.63 21.56
CA LYS A 47 -6.50 -6.09 20.33
C LYS A 47 -6.63 -4.60 20.58
N LEU A 48 -5.82 -3.81 19.91
CA LEU A 48 -6.00 -2.37 19.91
C LEU A 48 -7.41 -2.17 19.37
N GLU A 49 -8.34 -1.82 20.24
CA GLU A 49 -9.67 -1.43 19.84
C GLU A 49 -9.50 -0.15 19.04
N THR A 50 -9.49 -0.29 17.73
CA THR A 50 -9.34 0.79 16.76
C THR A 50 -10.61 1.64 16.65
N ASN A 51 -11.48 1.61 17.65
CA ASN A 51 -12.79 2.23 17.59
C ASN A 51 -12.84 3.70 18.02
N ASN A 52 -11.71 4.32 18.34
CA ASN A 52 -11.70 5.76 18.56
C ASN A 52 -11.33 6.46 17.26
N GLU A 53 -12.34 6.88 16.49
CA GLU A 53 -12.16 7.80 15.35
C GLU A 53 -11.33 9.03 15.77
N ASN A 54 -11.37 9.42 17.04
CA ASN A 54 -10.60 10.50 17.66
C ASN A 54 -9.06 10.25 17.70
N GLU A 55 -8.58 9.03 17.42
CA GLU A 55 -7.14 8.75 17.37
C GLU A 55 -6.54 8.86 15.95
N ILE A 56 -7.36 9.16 14.95
CA ILE A 56 -6.90 9.33 13.58
C ILE A 56 -6.23 10.70 13.43
N PHE A 57 -6.78 11.74 14.05
CA PHE A 57 -6.35 13.14 13.93
C PHE A 57 -5.64 13.65 15.18
N PRO A 58 -4.72 14.63 15.01
CA PRO A 58 -4.20 15.11 13.73
C PRO A 58 -3.41 14.03 12.98
N LEU A 59 -3.43 14.08 11.65
CA LEU A 59 -2.58 13.23 10.83
C LEU A 59 -1.10 13.62 11.04
N ILE A 60 -0.20 12.68 10.78
CA ILE A 60 1.23 12.97 10.69
C ILE A 60 1.53 13.23 9.22
N ALA A 61 1.93 14.44 8.90
CA ALA A 61 2.28 14.84 7.54
C ALA A 61 3.68 14.35 7.16
N PRO A 62 3.92 14.03 5.88
CA PRO A 62 5.26 13.80 5.38
C PRO A 62 6.16 15.01 5.62
N LYS A 63 7.41 14.75 5.99
CA LYS A 63 8.39 15.80 6.29
C LYS A 63 8.60 16.75 5.10
N GLY A 64 8.51 18.06 5.34
CA GLY A 64 8.72 19.08 4.30
C GLY A 64 7.56 19.24 3.31
N LEU A 65 6.43 18.57 3.53
CA LEU A 65 5.26 18.72 2.67
C LEU A 65 4.41 19.90 3.16
N GLU A 66 4.36 20.97 2.38
CA GLU A 66 3.61 22.19 2.71
C GLU A 66 2.27 22.29 1.96
N THR A 67 2.23 21.75 0.75
CA THR A 67 1.05 21.86 -0.12
C THR A 67 0.82 20.57 -0.87
N ILE A 68 -0.46 20.17 -0.98
CA ILE A 68 -0.91 19.08 -1.84
C ILE A 68 -2.05 19.54 -2.74
N THR A 69 -2.16 18.95 -3.92
CA THR A 69 -3.27 19.19 -4.83
C THR A 69 -4.14 17.94 -4.92
N LEU A 70 -5.45 18.13 -4.80
CA LEU A 70 -6.49 17.13 -5.05
C LEU A 70 -7.26 17.54 -6.31
N GLU A 71 -7.11 16.79 -7.39
CA GLU A 71 -7.91 16.92 -8.59
C GLU A 71 -9.18 16.06 -8.47
N ILE A 72 -10.34 16.65 -8.70
CA ILE A 72 -11.62 15.96 -8.73
C ILE A 72 -12.06 15.81 -10.18
N TRP A 73 -12.05 14.58 -10.66
CA TRP A 73 -12.43 14.24 -12.03
C TRP A 73 -13.85 13.70 -12.06
N SER A 74 -14.79 14.60 -11.82
CA SER A 74 -16.25 14.38 -11.98
C SER A 74 -17.01 15.63 -11.66
N GLU A 75 -17.91 16.03 -12.54
CA GLU A 75 -18.83 17.14 -12.27
C GLU A 75 -19.84 16.78 -11.18
N LYS A 76 -20.21 15.48 -11.10
CA LYS A 76 -21.29 14.99 -10.22
C LYS A 76 -20.96 15.00 -8.74
N ILE A 77 -19.68 14.91 -8.36
CA ILE A 77 -19.28 14.78 -6.95
C ILE A 77 -18.45 15.95 -6.45
N SER A 78 -18.22 16.98 -7.26
CA SER A 78 -17.30 18.05 -6.86
C SER A 78 -17.84 18.87 -5.67
N LEU A 79 -19.13 19.16 -5.66
CA LEU A 79 -19.78 19.87 -4.55
C LEU A 79 -19.86 18.98 -3.30
N GLU A 80 -20.22 17.71 -3.47
CA GLU A 80 -20.28 16.75 -2.37
C GLU A 80 -18.90 16.53 -1.73
N VAL A 81 -17.80 16.58 -2.50
CA VAL A 81 -16.44 16.48 -1.97
C VAL A 81 -16.11 17.68 -1.08
N GLU A 82 -16.39 18.89 -1.54
CA GLU A 82 -16.13 20.10 -0.77
C GLU A 82 -16.96 20.14 0.52
N GLN A 83 -18.25 19.81 0.42
CA GLN A 83 -19.12 19.70 1.58
C GLN A 83 -18.63 18.62 2.56
N ALA A 84 -18.26 17.44 2.04
CA ALA A 84 -17.76 16.37 2.87
C ALA A 84 -16.45 16.74 3.59
N LEU A 85 -15.54 17.47 2.93
CA LEU A 85 -14.31 17.97 3.54
C LEU A 85 -14.61 18.99 4.63
N PHE A 86 -15.44 19.99 4.33
CA PHE A 86 -15.81 21.06 5.27
C PHE A 86 -16.42 20.52 6.57
N GLU A 87 -17.26 19.50 6.46
CA GLU A 87 -17.93 18.88 7.60
C GLU A 87 -17.12 17.77 8.27
N SER A 88 -15.90 17.48 7.82
CA SER A 88 -15.06 16.42 8.35
C SER A 88 -14.03 16.95 9.34
N GLU A 89 -13.58 16.11 10.27
CA GLU A 89 -12.44 16.41 11.17
C GLU A 89 -11.09 16.47 10.43
N MET A 90 -11.08 16.12 9.13
CA MET A 90 -9.88 16.11 8.28
C MET A 90 -9.36 17.52 7.99
N VAL A 91 -10.21 18.54 8.12
CA VAL A 91 -9.90 19.92 7.80
C VAL A 91 -9.99 20.78 9.06
N LEU A 92 -8.97 21.61 9.31
CA LEU A 92 -8.95 22.59 10.38
C LEU A 92 -9.63 23.89 10.00
N ALA A 93 -9.41 24.33 8.77
CA ALA A 93 -9.94 25.60 8.27
C ALA A 93 -10.07 25.60 6.76
N GLN A 94 -11.03 26.34 6.26
CA GLN A 94 -11.13 26.70 4.85
C GLN A 94 -10.52 28.10 4.67
N ILE A 95 -9.56 28.22 3.76
CA ILE A 95 -8.89 29.49 3.45
C ILE A 95 -9.60 30.20 2.29
N SER A 96 -10.04 29.42 1.31
CA SER A 96 -10.80 29.90 0.14
C SER A 96 -11.77 28.81 -0.34
N GLU A 97 -12.57 29.11 -1.36
CA GLU A 97 -13.50 28.13 -1.94
C GLU A 97 -12.85 26.80 -2.36
N SER A 98 -11.57 26.83 -2.72
CA SER A 98 -10.83 25.65 -3.20
C SER A 98 -9.57 25.33 -2.38
N SER A 99 -9.40 25.91 -1.20
CA SER A 99 -8.20 25.73 -0.38
C SER A 99 -8.54 25.51 1.08
N TYR A 100 -7.98 24.45 1.64
CA TYR A 100 -8.24 23.98 3.00
C TYR A 100 -6.93 23.71 3.73
N VAL A 101 -6.91 23.88 5.05
CA VAL A 101 -5.82 23.43 5.91
C VAL A 101 -6.16 22.07 6.46
N LEU A 102 -5.35 21.07 6.19
CA LEU A 102 -5.54 19.73 6.73
C LEU A 102 -5.25 19.68 8.23
N HIS A 103 -6.01 18.87 8.93
CA HIS A 103 -5.79 18.57 10.34
C HIS A 103 -4.62 17.58 10.48
N ALA A 104 -3.40 18.11 10.42
CA ALA A 104 -2.16 17.40 10.56
C ALA A 104 -1.26 18.03 11.63
N ASP A 105 -0.24 17.29 12.08
CA ASP A 105 0.76 17.78 13.07
C ASP A 105 1.51 19.00 12.55
N ASN A 106 1.81 19.02 11.25
CA ASN A 106 2.25 20.21 10.52
C ASN A 106 1.14 20.65 9.57
N PRO A 107 0.74 21.92 9.56
CA PRO A 107 -0.29 22.41 8.67
C PRO A 107 0.09 22.19 7.20
N VAL A 108 -0.74 21.49 6.47
CA VAL A 108 -0.58 21.24 5.03
C VAL A 108 -1.76 21.87 4.29
N LEU A 109 -1.46 22.67 3.28
CA LEU A 109 -2.46 23.29 2.43
C LEU A 109 -2.97 22.30 1.38
N LEU A 110 -4.24 21.95 1.42
CA LEU A 110 -4.94 21.16 0.41
C LEU A 110 -5.60 22.11 -0.61
N LYS A 111 -5.14 22.05 -1.86
CA LYS A 111 -5.75 22.77 -2.99
C LYS A 111 -6.64 21.83 -3.80
N ILE A 112 -7.88 22.21 -4.01
CA ILE A 112 -8.83 21.45 -4.83
C ILE A 112 -8.86 22.05 -6.24
N VAL A 113 -8.75 21.16 -7.23
CA VAL A 113 -8.87 21.50 -8.65
C VAL A 113 -9.98 20.65 -9.26
N ARG A 114 -11.01 21.29 -9.81
CA ARG A 114 -12.09 20.60 -10.52
C ARG A 114 -11.66 20.37 -11.96
N CYS A 115 -11.70 19.13 -12.40
CA CYS A 115 -11.34 18.72 -13.75
C CYS A 115 -12.55 18.09 -14.43
N ASN A 116 -12.82 18.50 -15.67
CA ASN A 116 -13.84 17.84 -16.47
C ASN A 116 -13.33 16.45 -16.88
N ILE A 117 -14.21 15.47 -16.74
CA ILE A 117 -13.87 14.10 -17.14
C ILE A 117 -13.97 13.96 -18.67
N GLU A 118 -12.88 13.69 -19.31
CA GLU A 118 -12.81 13.47 -20.75
C GLU A 118 -13.62 12.26 -21.19
N LYS A 119 -14.12 12.30 -22.44
CA LYS A 119 -14.94 11.22 -23.00
C LYS A 119 -14.28 9.84 -22.92
N VAL A 120 -12.97 9.78 -23.03
CA VAL A 120 -12.21 8.54 -22.92
C VAL A 120 -12.34 7.92 -21.53
N LEU A 121 -12.51 8.74 -20.48
CA LEU A 121 -12.71 8.30 -19.10
C LEU A 121 -14.17 8.05 -18.74
N GLN A 122 -15.10 8.66 -19.47
CA GLN A 122 -16.54 8.52 -19.21
C GLN A 122 -17.10 7.16 -19.59
N ASN A 123 -16.49 6.50 -20.58
CA ASN A 123 -16.97 5.24 -21.10
C ASN A 123 -15.91 4.13 -21.00
N PRO A 124 -15.66 3.64 -19.78
CA PRO A 124 -14.68 2.58 -19.55
C PRO A 124 -15.00 1.28 -20.32
N TYR A 125 -16.25 1.07 -20.71
CA TYR A 125 -16.69 -0.11 -21.45
C TYR A 125 -16.10 -0.20 -22.87
N LYS A 126 -15.80 0.92 -23.51
CA LYS A 126 -15.08 0.91 -24.80
C LYS A 126 -13.65 0.43 -24.67
N MET A 127 -13.07 0.52 -23.47
CA MET A 127 -11.71 0.07 -23.17
C MET A 127 -11.60 -1.45 -23.04
N GLN A 128 -12.71 -2.17 -22.86
CA GLN A 128 -12.73 -3.62 -22.59
C GLN A 128 -12.33 -4.51 -23.77
N TYR A 129 -12.57 -4.05 -25.00
CA TYR A 129 -12.37 -4.88 -26.18
C TYR A 129 -10.92 -5.05 -26.62
N CYS A 130 -9.97 -4.41 -25.93
CA CYS A 130 -8.64 -4.19 -26.48
C CYS A 130 -7.50 -4.68 -25.58
N GLN A 131 -7.54 -5.93 -25.09
CA GLN A 131 -6.33 -6.52 -24.47
C GLN A 131 -5.08 -6.41 -25.36
N LYS A 132 -5.28 -6.43 -26.68
CA LYS A 132 -4.21 -6.27 -27.67
C LYS A 132 -3.62 -4.85 -27.73
N TYR A 133 -4.37 -3.84 -27.24
CA TYR A 133 -4.04 -2.41 -27.34
C TYR A 133 -3.99 -1.72 -25.97
N LYS A 134 -3.67 -2.47 -24.90
CA LYS A 134 -3.60 -1.88 -23.54
C LYS A 134 -2.67 -0.67 -23.50
N THR A 135 -1.53 -0.74 -24.17
CA THR A 135 -0.55 0.34 -24.22
C THR A 135 -1.12 1.59 -24.87
N ASP A 136 -1.83 1.44 -25.99
CA ASP A 136 -2.43 2.54 -26.72
C ASP A 136 -3.51 3.26 -25.88
N LEU A 137 -4.33 2.47 -25.16
CA LEU A 137 -5.34 3.00 -24.25
C LEU A 137 -4.75 3.77 -23.07
N VAL A 138 -3.63 3.31 -22.51
CA VAL A 138 -2.91 4.03 -21.46
C VAL A 138 -2.36 5.36 -21.98
N GLU A 139 -1.83 5.39 -23.21
CA GLU A 139 -1.37 6.60 -23.84
C GLU A 139 -2.51 7.57 -24.15
N ASP A 140 -3.67 7.08 -24.57
CA ASP A 140 -4.86 7.91 -24.80
C ASP A 140 -5.35 8.56 -23.51
N VAL A 141 -5.38 7.79 -22.41
CA VAL A 141 -5.67 8.35 -21.08
C VAL A 141 -4.64 9.41 -20.69
N MET A 142 -3.36 9.13 -20.86
CA MET A 142 -2.28 10.08 -20.56
C MET A 142 -2.43 11.39 -21.36
N LYS A 143 -2.70 11.30 -22.65
CA LYS A 143 -2.93 12.46 -23.53
C LYS A 143 -4.16 13.27 -23.08
N ALA A 144 -5.26 12.61 -22.75
CA ALA A 144 -6.46 13.26 -22.25
C ALA A 144 -6.21 13.99 -20.92
N VAL A 145 -5.47 13.39 -20.02
CA VAL A 145 -5.08 14.01 -18.75
C VAL A 145 -4.18 15.22 -18.97
N TYR A 146 -3.20 15.12 -19.86
CA TYR A 146 -2.35 16.28 -20.21
C TYR A 146 -3.13 17.42 -20.83
N ALA A 147 -4.07 17.12 -21.72
CA ALA A 147 -4.89 18.13 -22.38
C ALA A 147 -5.78 18.87 -21.37
N THR A 148 -6.30 18.17 -20.37
CA THR A 148 -7.26 18.72 -19.39
C THR A 148 -6.58 19.43 -18.22
N ALA A 149 -5.54 18.85 -17.65
CA ALA A 149 -4.95 19.30 -16.39
C ALA A 149 -3.43 19.56 -16.45
N GLY A 150 -2.82 19.45 -17.61
CA GLY A 150 -1.40 19.69 -17.84
C GLY A 150 -0.48 18.64 -17.17
N LYS A 151 0.81 18.86 -17.31
CA LYS A 151 1.86 18.06 -16.64
C LYS A 151 1.99 18.48 -15.17
N ARG A 152 2.22 17.51 -14.28
CA ARG A 152 2.57 17.75 -12.88
C ARG A 152 4.01 17.33 -12.61
N ASN A 153 4.72 18.13 -11.84
CA ASN A 153 6.07 17.78 -11.38
C ASN A 153 6.00 16.95 -10.08
N ASP A 154 5.04 17.28 -9.21
CA ASP A 154 4.84 16.62 -7.92
C ASP A 154 3.70 15.61 -7.97
N ALA A 155 3.71 14.67 -7.04
CA ALA A 155 2.65 13.69 -6.87
C ALA A 155 1.33 14.40 -6.52
N THR A 156 0.39 14.40 -7.46
CA THR A 156 -0.93 15.02 -7.32
C THR A 156 -1.95 13.93 -7.00
N LEU A 157 -2.81 14.19 -6.03
CA LEU A 157 -3.90 13.29 -5.67
C LEU A 157 -5.08 13.45 -6.62
N VAL A 158 -5.72 12.36 -7.00
CA VAL A 158 -6.82 12.37 -7.95
C VAL A 158 -7.98 11.52 -7.48
N LEU A 159 -9.15 12.12 -7.38
CA LEU A 159 -10.39 11.41 -7.08
C LEU A 159 -11.25 11.33 -8.35
N ILE A 160 -11.50 10.11 -8.81
CA ILE A 160 -12.24 9.85 -10.05
C ILE A 160 -13.56 9.18 -9.70
N ALA A 161 -14.67 9.80 -10.10
CA ALA A 161 -15.97 9.14 -10.00
C ALA A 161 -16.37 8.54 -11.34
N MET A 162 -16.63 7.23 -11.33
CA MET A 162 -16.99 6.51 -12.54
C MET A 162 -18.09 5.47 -12.27
N LYS A 163 -18.81 5.11 -13.31
CA LYS A 163 -19.81 4.05 -13.22
C LYS A 163 -19.17 2.74 -12.79
N ASN A 164 -19.87 2.01 -11.93
CA ASN A 164 -19.42 0.70 -11.51
C ASN A 164 -19.41 -0.27 -12.69
N CYS A 165 -18.34 -1.04 -12.81
CA CYS A 165 -18.24 -2.13 -13.78
C CYS A 165 -18.86 -3.38 -13.16
N ASP A 166 -19.70 -4.10 -13.93
CA ASP A 166 -20.47 -5.25 -13.42
C ASP A 166 -19.64 -6.51 -13.13
N GLY A 167 -18.31 -6.42 -13.17
CA GLY A 167 -17.40 -7.51 -12.87
C GLY A 167 -17.35 -8.63 -13.92
N ARG A 168 -18.07 -8.45 -15.04
CA ARG A 168 -18.07 -9.40 -16.20
C ARG A 168 -16.95 -9.13 -17.18
N GLU A 169 -16.17 -8.13 -16.91
CA GLU A 169 -15.18 -7.58 -17.83
C GLU A 169 -13.84 -8.31 -17.68
N LYS A 170 -13.22 -8.65 -18.81
CA LYS A 170 -11.92 -9.32 -18.83
C LYS A 170 -10.76 -8.45 -18.36
N ILE A 171 -10.91 -7.11 -18.42
CA ILE A 171 -9.92 -6.13 -17.96
C ILE A 171 -10.64 -5.08 -17.12
N ASP A 172 -10.10 -4.79 -15.94
CA ASP A 172 -10.58 -3.67 -15.12
C ASP A 172 -10.11 -2.34 -15.76
N PRO A 173 -11.03 -1.49 -16.26
CA PRO A 173 -10.67 -0.21 -16.88
C PRO A 173 -9.98 0.73 -15.89
N LYS A 174 -10.20 0.56 -14.57
CA LYS A 174 -9.52 1.34 -13.54
C LYS A 174 -8.00 1.15 -13.57
N GLN A 175 -7.53 -0.04 -13.96
CA GLN A 175 -6.09 -0.29 -14.06
C GLN A 175 -5.47 0.54 -15.20
N ILE A 176 -6.12 0.61 -16.36
CA ILE A 176 -5.66 1.42 -17.50
C ILE A 176 -5.64 2.90 -17.13
N ILE A 177 -6.74 3.37 -16.51
CA ILE A 177 -6.86 4.76 -16.07
C ILE A 177 -5.79 5.08 -15.04
N ARG A 178 -5.60 4.22 -14.04
CA ARG A 178 -4.56 4.41 -13.00
C ARG A 178 -3.17 4.52 -13.60
N GLU A 179 -2.83 3.67 -14.58
CA GLU A 179 -1.53 3.69 -15.26
C GLU A 179 -1.35 4.98 -16.06
N GLY A 180 -2.35 5.42 -16.81
CA GLY A 180 -2.31 6.69 -17.56
C GLY A 180 -2.16 7.90 -16.65
N PHE A 181 -2.88 7.95 -15.53
CA PHE A 181 -2.72 9.00 -14.53
C PHE A 181 -1.35 8.97 -13.86
N ALA A 182 -0.83 7.78 -13.51
CA ALA A 182 0.49 7.65 -12.90
C ALA A 182 1.61 8.15 -13.81
N ARG A 183 1.52 7.93 -15.12
CA ARG A 183 2.47 8.48 -16.12
C ARG A 183 2.50 10.01 -16.15
N THR A 184 1.46 10.65 -15.59
CA THR A 184 1.36 12.11 -15.46
C THR A 184 1.64 12.61 -14.04
N ASN A 185 2.28 11.80 -13.19
CA ASN A 185 2.56 12.04 -11.77
C ASN A 185 1.29 12.20 -10.91
N ARG A 186 0.27 11.39 -11.17
CA ARG A 186 -1.00 11.42 -10.44
C ARG A 186 -1.30 10.09 -9.76
N ILE A 187 -1.63 10.15 -8.48
CA ILE A 187 -2.07 9.00 -7.67
C ILE A 187 -3.59 9.04 -7.63
N SER A 188 -4.26 7.98 -8.10
CA SER A 188 -5.71 7.98 -8.29
C SER A 188 -6.44 7.02 -7.38
N ALA A 189 -7.56 7.49 -6.81
CA ALA A 189 -8.59 6.68 -6.17
C ALA A 189 -9.92 6.80 -6.94
N PHE A 190 -10.76 5.76 -6.82
CA PHE A 190 -12.00 5.65 -7.58
C PHE A 190 -13.20 5.59 -6.66
N ILE A 191 -14.23 6.38 -6.99
CA ILE A 191 -15.54 6.30 -6.41
C ILE A 191 -16.49 5.65 -7.43
N ASN A 192 -17.13 4.57 -7.03
CA ASN A 192 -18.13 3.91 -7.88
C ASN A 192 -19.45 4.68 -7.83
N LEU A 193 -19.93 5.08 -9.00
CA LEU A 193 -21.26 5.66 -9.16
C LEU A 193 -22.25 4.55 -9.50
N PHE A 194 -23.27 4.39 -8.69
CA PHE A 194 -24.40 3.50 -8.98
C PHE A 194 -25.54 4.29 -9.59
N ILE A 195 -26.26 3.67 -10.53
CA ILE A 195 -27.41 4.31 -11.20
C ILE A 195 -28.48 4.62 -10.15
N GLY A 196 -28.92 5.88 -10.10
CA GLY A 196 -29.98 6.32 -9.19
C GLY A 196 -29.58 6.47 -7.71
N GLN A 197 -28.32 6.32 -7.38
CA GLN A 197 -27.83 6.50 -6.01
C GLN A 197 -26.90 7.71 -5.90
N SER A 198 -27.04 8.48 -4.81
CA SER A 198 -26.06 9.49 -4.42
C SER A 198 -24.85 8.83 -3.77
N VAL A 199 -23.70 9.44 -3.91
CA VAL A 199 -22.47 8.97 -3.24
C VAL A 199 -22.55 9.36 -1.77
N SER A 200 -22.34 8.40 -0.88
CA SER A 200 -22.35 8.71 0.55
C SER A 200 -21.12 9.54 0.93
N ARG A 201 -21.31 10.49 1.85
CA ARG A 201 -20.22 11.29 2.44
C ARG A 201 -19.08 10.40 2.94
N LYS A 202 -19.40 9.30 3.63
CA LYS A 202 -18.39 8.34 4.14
C LYS A 202 -17.54 7.76 3.02
N THR A 203 -18.11 7.45 1.86
CA THR A 203 -17.37 6.94 0.70
C THR A 203 -16.38 7.98 0.18
N ILE A 204 -16.80 9.24 0.11
CA ILE A 204 -15.94 10.35 -0.32
C ILE A 204 -14.78 10.53 0.65
N ILE A 205 -15.05 10.65 1.94
CA ILE A 205 -14.03 10.84 2.99
C ILE A 205 -13.05 9.68 2.99
N ASN A 206 -13.51 8.44 2.90
CA ASN A 206 -12.62 7.26 2.83
C ASN A 206 -11.74 7.30 1.58
N GLY A 207 -12.26 7.74 0.44
CA GLY A 207 -11.48 7.91 -0.79
C GLY A 207 -10.38 8.95 -0.65
N ILE A 208 -10.68 10.09 -0.06
CA ILE A 208 -9.70 11.16 0.20
C ILE A 208 -8.67 10.69 1.23
N PHE A 209 -9.12 10.05 2.31
CA PHE A 209 -8.23 9.52 3.35
C PHE A 209 -7.25 8.50 2.77
N SER A 210 -7.73 7.58 1.93
CA SER A 210 -6.88 6.62 1.22
C SER A 210 -5.84 7.29 0.32
N LEU A 211 -6.20 8.39 -0.34
CA LEU A 211 -5.26 9.18 -1.13
C LEU A 211 -4.19 9.86 -0.25
N LEU A 212 -4.57 10.38 0.91
CA LEU A 212 -3.63 10.96 1.87
C LEU A 212 -2.66 9.90 2.40
N GLU A 213 -3.15 8.70 2.76
CA GLU A 213 -2.29 7.58 3.15
C GLU A 213 -1.31 7.20 2.01
N GLN A 214 -1.77 7.17 0.77
CA GLN A 214 -0.93 6.92 -0.40
C GLN A 214 0.08 8.05 -0.68
N ARG A 215 -0.17 9.26 -0.17
CA ARG A 215 0.76 10.40 -0.21
C ARG A 215 1.75 10.39 0.97
N GLY A 216 1.62 9.44 1.88
CA GLY A 216 2.52 9.25 3.02
C GLY A 216 2.02 9.85 4.33
N PHE A 217 0.78 10.33 4.41
CA PHE A 217 0.19 10.71 5.68
C PHE A 217 -0.06 9.48 6.54
N LEU A 218 0.25 9.59 7.84
CA LEU A 218 0.04 8.52 8.82
C LEU A 218 -0.99 8.94 9.86
N LYS A 219 -1.65 7.96 10.47
CA LYS A 219 -2.58 8.21 11.59
C LYS A 219 -1.83 8.63 12.84
N ARG A 220 -2.44 9.44 13.70
CA ARG A 220 -1.87 9.88 14.97
C ARG A 220 -1.37 8.70 15.84
N SER A 221 -2.04 7.57 15.80
CA SER A 221 -1.64 6.36 16.53
C SER A 221 -0.21 5.91 16.22
N TRP A 222 0.33 6.26 15.04
CA TRP A 222 1.72 6.00 14.67
C TRP A 222 2.73 6.68 15.61
N ASN A 223 2.38 7.84 16.18
CA ASN A 223 3.24 8.53 17.16
C ASN A 223 3.48 7.74 18.46
N LYS A 224 2.60 6.77 18.77
CA LYS A 224 2.72 5.90 19.93
C LYS A 224 3.76 4.78 19.72
N ILE A 225 4.19 4.58 18.47
CA ILE A 225 5.18 3.56 18.12
C ILE A 225 6.56 4.16 18.32
N ASN A 226 7.30 3.61 19.29
CA ASN A 226 8.71 3.91 19.48
C ASN A 226 9.50 2.66 19.11
N LEU A 227 10.17 2.72 17.98
CA LEU A 227 10.96 1.59 17.47
C LEU A 227 12.45 1.91 17.72
N PRO A 228 13.10 1.21 18.68
CA PRO A 228 14.49 1.46 19.03
C PRO A 228 15.49 0.90 18.03
N CYS A 229 15.00 0.32 16.93
CA CYS A 229 15.79 -0.40 15.96
C CYS A 229 15.20 -0.21 14.55
N THR A 230 15.95 -0.59 13.55
CA THR A 230 15.51 -0.60 12.15
C THR A 230 14.80 -1.92 11.84
N TYR A 231 13.58 -1.83 11.32
CA TYR A 231 12.83 -2.98 10.80
C TYR A 231 12.87 -2.96 9.28
N VAL A 232 13.25 -4.08 8.69
CA VAL A 232 13.28 -4.26 7.24
C VAL A 232 12.39 -5.43 6.90
N ASN A 233 11.42 -5.23 6.02
CA ASN A 233 10.52 -6.28 5.59
C ASN A 233 10.65 -6.50 4.09
N LEU A 234 10.74 -7.76 3.68
CA LEU A 234 10.64 -8.18 2.29
C LEU A 234 9.27 -8.80 2.03
N SER A 235 8.51 -8.16 1.17
CA SER A 235 7.24 -8.68 0.64
C SER A 235 7.33 -8.89 -0.87
N ILE A 236 6.51 -9.79 -1.39
CA ILE A 236 6.37 -10.02 -2.82
C ILE A 236 4.90 -9.91 -3.18
N GLU A 237 4.58 -8.80 -3.83
CA GLU A 237 3.21 -8.55 -4.28
C GLU A 237 2.95 -9.25 -5.61
N ARG A 238 1.81 -9.91 -5.71
CA ARG A 238 1.37 -10.53 -6.95
C ARG A 238 0.53 -9.54 -7.74
N ILE A 239 1.06 -9.07 -8.86
CA ILE A 239 0.38 -8.09 -9.73
C ILE A 239 -0.52 -8.79 -10.75
N SER A 240 -0.05 -9.91 -11.32
CA SER A 240 -0.82 -10.74 -12.25
C SER A 240 -0.60 -12.23 -11.99
N LYS A 241 -1.15 -13.08 -12.84
CA LYS A 241 -0.90 -14.52 -12.74
C LYS A 241 0.58 -14.89 -12.81
N PHE A 242 1.38 -14.11 -13.53
CA PHE A 242 2.79 -14.39 -13.82
C PHE A 242 3.76 -13.32 -13.35
N ASP A 243 3.24 -12.17 -12.89
CA ASP A 243 4.06 -11.01 -12.53
C ASP A 243 4.06 -10.82 -11.02
N PHE A 244 5.26 -10.75 -10.46
CA PHE A 244 5.52 -10.57 -9.04
C PHE A 244 6.44 -9.38 -8.84
N LEU A 245 6.17 -8.61 -7.80
CA LEU A 245 6.90 -7.40 -7.46
C LEU A 245 7.53 -7.56 -6.08
N PRO A 246 8.85 -7.77 -5.99
CA PRO A 246 9.57 -7.71 -4.74
C PRO A 246 9.68 -6.27 -4.24
N ILE A 247 9.32 -6.07 -2.98
CA ILE A 247 9.34 -4.77 -2.32
C ILE A 247 10.03 -4.92 -0.97
N PHE A 248 11.08 -4.15 -0.74
CA PHE A 248 11.56 -3.90 0.60
C PHE A 248 10.82 -2.71 1.19
N SER A 249 10.42 -2.82 2.45
CA SER A 249 10.00 -1.70 3.27
C SER A 249 10.89 -1.59 4.50
N GLN A 250 11.32 -0.39 4.82
CA GLN A 250 12.16 -0.09 5.98
C GLN A 250 11.42 0.87 6.89
N ILE A 251 11.42 0.58 8.19
CA ILE A 251 10.93 1.47 9.23
C ILE A 251 12.11 1.81 10.12
N LYS A 252 12.47 3.09 10.15
CA LYS A 252 13.55 3.63 10.99
C LYS A 252 13.00 4.77 11.84
N GLY A 253 12.87 4.54 13.14
CA GLY A 253 12.17 5.47 14.00
C GLY A 253 10.72 5.66 13.56
N LYS A 254 10.40 6.84 13.03
CA LYS A 254 9.07 7.18 12.50
C LYS A 254 9.01 7.23 10.97
N GLU A 255 10.13 7.08 10.30
CA GLU A 255 10.21 7.15 8.85
C GLU A 255 9.98 5.78 8.23
N ILE A 256 9.20 5.76 7.16
CA ILE A 256 8.94 4.56 6.37
C ILE A 256 9.45 4.83 4.96
N SER A 257 10.31 3.95 4.47
CA SER A 257 10.83 3.99 3.12
C SER A 257 10.68 2.66 2.41
N TYR A 258 10.71 2.68 1.09
CA TYR A 258 10.48 1.53 0.24
C TYR A 258 11.54 1.44 -0.84
N LYS A 259 11.94 0.22 -1.19
CA LYS A 259 12.85 -0.05 -2.30
C LYS A 259 12.25 -1.13 -3.19
N LEU A 260 12.05 -0.79 -4.45
CA LEU A 260 11.56 -1.72 -5.47
C LEU A 260 12.72 -2.44 -6.13
N TYR A 261 12.45 -3.65 -6.59
CA TYR A 261 13.35 -4.31 -7.53
C TYR A 261 13.62 -3.41 -8.74
N GLY A 262 14.90 -3.25 -9.07
CA GLY A 262 15.36 -2.37 -10.15
C GLY A 262 15.60 -0.91 -9.75
N ASN A 263 15.28 -0.51 -8.51
CA ASN A 263 15.61 0.80 -7.98
C ASN A 263 16.85 0.73 -7.08
N THR A 264 17.72 1.73 -7.21
CA THR A 264 18.93 1.84 -6.38
C THR A 264 18.66 2.55 -5.05
N GLU A 265 17.64 3.38 -4.98
CA GLU A 265 17.36 4.25 -3.83
C GLU A 265 16.10 3.86 -3.08
N TRP A 266 16.10 4.14 -1.77
CA TRP A 266 14.92 4.10 -0.92
C TRP A 266 14.00 5.27 -1.23
N GLN A 267 12.71 5.02 -1.35
CA GLN A 267 11.71 5.98 -1.80
C GLN A 267 10.54 6.07 -0.84
N THR A 268 9.83 7.19 -0.88
CA THR A 268 8.55 7.36 -0.19
C THR A 268 7.44 6.57 -0.90
N ILE A 269 6.32 6.34 -0.18
CA ILE A 269 5.22 5.52 -0.69
C ILE A 269 4.60 6.07 -1.98
N ASP A 270 4.50 7.38 -2.12
CA ASP A 270 3.96 8.02 -3.32
C ASP A 270 4.84 7.78 -4.56
N TYR A 271 6.17 7.87 -4.40
CA TYR A 271 7.11 7.50 -5.47
C TYR A 271 7.06 6.02 -5.80
N LEU A 272 6.95 5.15 -4.77
CA LEU A 272 6.74 3.72 -4.96
C LEU A 272 5.51 3.47 -5.85
N LEU A 273 4.36 4.03 -5.47
CA LEU A 273 3.10 3.82 -6.18
C LEU A 273 3.13 4.36 -7.63
N LEU A 274 3.75 5.52 -7.82
CA LEU A 274 3.94 6.07 -9.17
C LEU A 274 4.85 5.17 -10.02
N ASN A 275 5.94 4.66 -9.46
CA ASN A 275 6.88 3.82 -10.19
C ASN A 275 6.30 2.45 -10.51
N VAL A 276 5.58 1.82 -9.57
CA VAL A 276 4.86 0.57 -9.84
C VAL A 276 3.90 0.71 -11.02
N ASN A 277 3.16 1.80 -11.08
CA ASN A 277 2.21 2.04 -12.16
C ASN A 277 2.87 2.48 -13.47
N LYS A 278 4.05 3.12 -13.43
CA LYS A 278 4.76 3.60 -14.64
C LYS A 278 5.59 2.53 -15.33
N HIS A 279 6.27 1.69 -14.58
CA HIS A 279 7.43 0.94 -15.08
C HIS A 279 7.24 -0.56 -15.18
N ASN A 280 6.13 -1.14 -14.68
CA ASN A 280 5.90 -2.60 -14.74
C ASN A 280 7.18 -3.42 -14.41
N ALA A 281 7.94 -3.01 -13.40
CA ALA A 281 9.17 -3.68 -12.98
C ALA A 281 8.84 -4.99 -12.26
N PHE A 282 8.38 -5.99 -12.99
CA PHE A 282 7.97 -7.27 -12.42
C PHE A 282 8.98 -8.36 -12.72
N LEU A 283 9.29 -9.13 -11.69
CA LEU A 283 10.04 -10.38 -11.84
C LEU A 283 9.07 -11.53 -12.12
N PRO A 284 9.27 -12.29 -13.19
CA PRO A 284 8.56 -13.54 -13.38
C PRO A 284 8.90 -14.54 -12.27
N GLN A 285 7.97 -15.43 -11.98
CA GLN A 285 8.10 -16.42 -10.91
C GLN A 285 9.38 -17.29 -11.06
N PRO A 286 10.25 -17.39 -10.03
CA PRO A 286 11.54 -18.07 -10.12
C PRO A 286 11.47 -19.54 -10.53
N SER A 287 10.33 -20.21 -10.31
CA SER A 287 10.14 -21.63 -10.60
C SER A 287 10.27 -22.02 -12.07
N LYS A 288 10.37 -21.04 -12.98
CA LYS A 288 10.40 -21.30 -14.43
C LYS A 288 11.70 -20.93 -15.14
N ARG A 289 12.62 -20.17 -14.53
CA ARG A 289 13.91 -19.80 -15.13
C ARG A 289 14.98 -19.57 -14.05
N ASN A 290 16.08 -20.29 -14.12
CA ASN A 290 17.19 -20.21 -13.16
C ASN A 290 17.77 -18.78 -13.02
N ASP A 291 17.83 -18.01 -14.10
CA ASP A 291 18.46 -16.69 -14.11
C ASP A 291 17.73 -15.65 -13.24
N MET A 292 16.43 -15.81 -13.08
CA MET A 292 15.60 -14.88 -12.29
C MET A 292 15.73 -15.09 -10.78
N GLY A 293 15.99 -16.33 -10.38
CA GLY A 293 16.33 -16.64 -8.99
C GLY A 293 17.63 -15.94 -8.58
N ILE A 294 18.61 -15.87 -9.47
CA ILE A 294 19.88 -15.20 -9.24
C ILE A 294 19.67 -13.69 -9.08
N GLN A 295 18.96 -13.06 -10.00
CA GLN A 295 18.70 -11.61 -9.94
C GLN A 295 17.92 -11.20 -8.69
N PHE A 296 16.92 -12.02 -8.29
CA PHE A 296 16.19 -11.79 -7.05
C PHE A 296 17.10 -11.93 -5.82
N LYS A 297 17.91 -12.99 -5.75
CA LYS A 297 18.87 -13.20 -4.66
C LYS A 297 19.88 -12.06 -4.58
N GLN A 298 20.38 -11.60 -5.72
CA GLN A 298 21.30 -10.46 -5.80
C GLN A 298 20.64 -9.19 -5.25
N PHE A 299 19.43 -8.87 -5.67
CA PHE A 299 18.67 -7.72 -5.15
C PHE A 299 18.48 -7.78 -3.64
N VAL A 300 18.13 -8.97 -3.11
CA VAL A 300 17.97 -9.16 -1.67
C VAL A 300 19.29 -8.98 -0.94
N SER A 301 20.37 -9.62 -1.42
CA SER A 301 21.69 -9.53 -0.82
C SER A 301 22.22 -8.09 -0.83
N GLU A 302 22.16 -7.41 -1.97
CA GLU A 302 22.61 -6.02 -2.09
C GLU A 302 21.85 -5.09 -1.15
N THR A 303 20.51 -5.23 -1.08
CA THR A 303 19.68 -4.38 -0.22
C THR A 303 19.96 -4.65 1.25
N LEU A 304 20.09 -5.90 1.66
CA LEU A 304 20.42 -6.23 3.06
C LEU A 304 21.84 -5.79 3.43
N THR A 305 22.82 -5.93 2.54
CA THR A 305 24.19 -5.44 2.75
C THR A 305 24.20 -3.94 3.02
N GLU A 306 23.49 -3.17 2.19
CA GLU A 306 23.36 -1.71 2.37
C GLU A 306 22.77 -1.35 3.73
N VAL A 307 21.65 -2.01 4.11
CA VAL A 307 21.00 -1.76 5.40
C VAL A 307 21.89 -2.12 6.58
N LEU A 308 22.54 -3.28 6.53
CA LEU A 308 23.41 -3.76 7.61
C LEU A 308 24.66 -2.89 7.76
N GLN A 309 25.26 -2.46 6.65
CA GLN A 309 26.39 -1.54 6.68
C GLN A 309 26.01 -0.22 7.35
N HIS A 310 24.89 0.36 6.96
CA HIS A 310 24.39 1.61 7.54
C HIS A 310 24.05 1.46 9.03
N ALA A 311 23.43 0.36 9.42
CA ALA A 311 23.12 0.06 10.81
C ALA A 311 24.38 -0.13 11.66
N LYS A 312 25.41 -0.78 11.12
CA LYS A 312 26.72 -0.96 11.78
C LYS A 312 27.40 0.39 12.03
N GLU A 313 27.39 1.31 11.06
CA GLU A 313 27.93 2.65 11.21
C GLU A 313 27.22 3.45 12.31
N GLN A 314 25.94 3.19 12.53
CA GLN A 314 25.11 3.87 13.53
C GLN A 314 24.94 3.09 14.85
N ASN A 315 25.56 1.92 14.96
CA ASN A 315 25.38 0.99 16.09
C ASN A 315 23.88 0.67 16.35
N GLU A 316 23.12 0.48 15.29
CA GLU A 316 21.69 0.16 15.36
C GLU A 316 21.45 -1.33 15.16
N GLN A 317 20.42 -1.86 15.84
CA GLN A 317 19.94 -3.22 15.62
C GLN A 317 18.96 -3.27 14.44
N VAL A 318 19.11 -4.28 13.59
CA VAL A 318 18.21 -4.52 12.43
C VAL A 318 17.41 -5.79 12.66
N TYR A 319 16.09 -5.69 12.43
CA TYR A 319 15.20 -6.85 12.37
C TYR A 319 14.75 -7.08 10.94
N PHE A 320 15.12 -8.22 10.38
CA PHE A 320 14.67 -8.61 9.05
C PHE A 320 13.42 -9.48 9.15
N ILE A 321 12.31 -9.01 8.56
CA ILE A 321 11.01 -9.66 8.56
C ILE A 321 10.73 -10.17 7.15
N ILE A 322 10.34 -11.44 7.06
CA ILE A 322 10.03 -12.08 5.78
C ILE A 322 8.62 -12.65 5.81
N ASP A 323 7.81 -12.32 4.80
CA ASP A 323 6.49 -12.92 4.60
C ASP A 323 6.61 -14.45 4.41
N ALA A 324 5.62 -15.18 4.93
CA ALA A 324 5.58 -16.64 4.80
C ALA A 324 5.57 -17.12 3.35
N ASN A 325 4.96 -16.37 2.43
CA ASN A 325 4.94 -16.69 0.99
C ASN A 325 6.32 -16.52 0.37
N VAL A 326 7.04 -15.48 0.75
CA VAL A 326 8.43 -15.24 0.31
C VAL A 326 9.30 -16.41 0.74
N ARG A 327 9.23 -16.79 2.01
CA ARG A 327 9.95 -17.92 2.56
C ARG A 327 9.62 -19.24 1.86
N LYS A 328 8.35 -19.50 1.56
CA LYS A 328 7.91 -20.74 0.93
C LYS A 328 8.32 -20.86 -0.54
N HIS A 329 8.24 -19.78 -1.30
CA HIS A 329 8.32 -19.85 -2.75
C HIS A 329 9.58 -19.24 -3.34
N TRP A 330 10.24 -18.33 -2.62
CA TRP A 330 11.35 -17.54 -3.14
C TRP A 330 12.67 -17.81 -2.44
N ILE A 331 12.66 -17.98 -1.10
CA ILE A 331 13.86 -18.27 -0.30
C ILE A 331 13.63 -19.59 0.41
N LYS A 332 13.84 -20.67 -0.34
CA LYS A 332 13.59 -22.04 0.15
C LYS A 332 14.52 -22.46 1.28
N GLU A 333 15.65 -21.84 1.38
CA GLU A 333 16.66 -22.02 2.42
C GLU A 333 16.11 -21.62 3.81
N LEU A 334 15.13 -20.71 3.85
CA LEU A 334 14.43 -20.30 5.07
C LEU A 334 13.19 -21.14 5.41
N GLN A 335 12.95 -22.26 4.73
CA GLN A 335 11.88 -23.17 5.13
C GLN A 335 12.22 -23.88 6.44
N ASN A 336 11.21 -24.07 7.32
CA ASN A 336 11.40 -24.62 8.68
C ASN A 336 12.22 -25.92 8.73
N GLU A 337 12.11 -26.76 7.70
CA GLU A 337 12.83 -28.04 7.59
C GLU A 337 14.31 -27.87 7.21
N LYS A 338 14.71 -26.67 6.80
CA LYS A 338 16.05 -26.37 6.26
C LYS A 338 16.78 -25.28 7.03
N ILE A 339 16.12 -24.67 8.03
CA ILE A 339 16.76 -23.65 8.85
C ILE A 339 17.83 -24.35 9.71
N ASP A 340 19.06 -24.07 9.41
CA ASP A 340 20.16 -24.34 10.30
C ASP A 340 20.41 -23.08 11.15
N ILE A 341 20.44 -23.27 12.48
CA ILE A 341 20.60 -22.14 13.42
C ILE A 341 22.00 -21.56 13.34
N ASP A 342 22.96 -22.38 12.93
CA ASP A 342 24.38 -22.01 12.88
C ASP A 342 24.84 -21.49 11.51
N THR A 343 23.98 -21.57 10.49
CA THR A 343 24.29 -21.10 9.15
C THR A 343 23.20 -20.16 8.63
N PHE A 344 23.58 -18.94 8.28
CA PHE A 344 22.68 -18.05 7.55
C PHE A 344 22.58 -18.48 6.08
N PRO A 345 21.40 -18.36 5.44
CA PRO A 345 21.29 -18.57 4.00
C PRO A 345 22.27 -17.66 3.24
N ASP A 346 22.90 -18.16 2.17
CA ASP A 346 23.83 -17.40 1.30
C ASP A 346 23.26 -16.07 0.76
N ILE A 347 21.98 -15.85 0.94
CA ILE A 347 21.27 -14.65 0.52
C ILE A 347 21.37 -13.51 1.56
N VAL A 348 21.71 -13.84 2.80
CA VAL A 348 21.91 -12.86 3.87
C VAL A 348 23.40 -12.64 4.01
N PRO A 349 23.90 -11.41 3.87
CA PRO A 349 25.32 -11.11 4.05
C PRO A 349 25.77 -11.49 5.46
N ASP A 350 27.02 -11.92 5.57
CA ASP A 350 27.66 -12.18 6.86
C ASP A 350 27.62 -10.89 7.70
N CYS A 351 27.10 -10.99 8.92
CA CYS A 351 26.92 -9.89 9.86
C CYS A 351 28.19 -9.50 10.60
#